data_7f46b3a234ce092370d91887f5bfc7b9
#
_entry.id   7f46b3a234ce092370d91887f5bfc7b9
#
_cell.length_a   1.000
_cell.length_b   1.000
_cell.length_c   1.000
_cell.angle_alpha   90.00
_cell.angle_beta   90.00
_cell.angle_gamma   90.00
#
_symmetry.space_group_name_H-M   'P 1'
#
loop_
_entity.id
_entity.type
_entity.pdbx_description
1 polymer ?
#
loop_
_entity_poly.entity_id
_entity_poly.type
_entity_poly.pdbx_seq_one_letter_code
_entity_poly.pdbx_strand_id
1 'polypeptide(L)'
;MSTAILSMDALSPGRDLDQYIHTVNSFEMLDADEEQALARRLRDEGDLESARRLVLSHLRFVVHLARSYSGYGLQQADLIQEGNVGLMKAVKRFDPEYGVRLVSFAVHWIKAEMHEFILRNWRIVKVATTKAQRKLFFNLRGQKKRLGWMSAEETRAIAADLGVEPEEVTRME
;
A
#
# COMPACT_ATOMS: atom_id res chain seq x y z
N MET A 1 29.09 17.67 -3.61
CA MET A 1 28.81 16.76 -2.47
C MET A 1 27.97 17.55 -1.47
N SER A 2 26.68 17.54 -1.65
CA SER A 2 25.74 18.16 -0.70
C SER A 2 24.92 17.05 -0.08
N THR A 3 25.43 16.51 1.03
CA THR A 3 24.66 15.67 1.93
C THR A 3 23.65 16.60 2.59
N ALA A 4 22.55 16.90 1.90
CA ALA A 4 21.42 17.55 2.52
C ALA A 4 21.05 16.69 3.73
N ILE A 5 21.28 17.20 4.92
CA ILE A 5 20.75 16.68 6.17
C ILE A 5 19.24 16.80 6.00
N LEU A 6 18.62 15.77 5.42
CA LEU A 6 17.17 15.64 5.38
C LEU A 6 16.73 15.62 6.84
N SER A 7 16.14 16.70 7.29
CA SER A 7 15.57 16.75 8.63
C SER A 7 14.60 15.59 8.74
N MET A 8 14.64 14.82 9.82
CA MET A 8 13.71 13.70 10.08
C MET A 8 12.25 14.16 9.97
N ASP A 9 12.00 15.44 10.18
CA ASP A 9 10.69 16.08 10.01
C ASP A 9 10.17 16.06 8.55
N ALA A 10 11.07 16.16 7.56
CA ALA A 10 10.69 16.12 6.14
C ALA A 10 10.30 14.71 5.65
N LEU A 11 10.64 13.67 6.39
CA LEU A 11 10.26 12.27 6.12
C LEU A 11 9.00 11.83 6.88
N SER A 12 8.32 12.75 7.56
CA SER A 12 7.06 12.47 8.25
C SER A 12 5.88 13.08 7.48
N PRO A 13 5.00 12.27 6.86
CA PRO A 13 3.84 12.79 6.12
C PRO A 13 2.78 13.43 7.02
N GLY A 14 2.91 13.33 8.34
CA GLY A 14 1.92 13.83 9.30
C GLY A 14 1.91 15.34 9.53
N ARG A 15 2.99 16.07 9.22
CA ARG A 15 3.08 17.52 9.41
C ARG A 15 2.77 18.31 8.15
N ASP A 16 3.40 17.94 7.04
CA ASP A 16 3.18 18.56 5.74
C ASP A 16 3.28 17.48 4.65
N LEU A 17 2.13 17.07 4.17
CA LEU A 17 2.02 16.02 3.17
C LEU A 17 2.63 16.44 1.83
N ASP A 18 2.49 17.70 1.44
CA ASP A 18 3.00 18.20 0.17
C ASP A 18 4.52 18.27 0.20
N GLN A 19 5.10 18.72 1.31
CA GLN A 19 6.54 18.72 1.51
C GLN A 19 7.10 17.30 1.52
N TYR A 20 6.42 16.36 2.18
CA TYR A 20 6.79 14.95 2.16
C TYR A 20 6.80 14.39 0.74
N ILE A 21 5.72 14.60 -0.03
CA ILE A 21 5.62 14.14 -1.42
C ILE A 21 6.72 14.75 -2.29
N HIS A 22 7.00 16.04 -2.12
CA HIS A 22 8.09 16.71 -2.83
C HIS A 22 9.45 16.06 -2.50
N THR A 23 9.73 15.84 -1.24
CA THR A 23 10.97 15.19 -0.77
C THR A 23 11.11 13.77 -1.32
N VAL A 24 10.05 12.98 -1.25
CA VAL A 24 10.04 11.61 -1.77
C VAL A 24 10.28 11.56 -3.28
N ASN A 25 9.75 12.53 -4.01
CA ASN A 25 9.96 12.64 -5.46
C ASN A 25 11.36 13.11 -5.84
N SER A 26 12.13 13.68 -4.93
CA SER A 26 13.52 14.07 -5.17
C SER A 26 14.51 12.92 -5.06
N PHE A 27 14.13 11.79 -4.45
CA PHE A 27 15.01 10.63 -4.36
C PHE A 27 15.24 9.99 -5.73
N GLU A 28 16.48 9.60 -5.96
CA GLU A 28 16.90 8.91 -7.17
C GLU A 28 16.28 7.51 -7.25
N MET A 29 15.83 7.15 -8.46
CA MET A 29 15.31 5.80 -8.72
C MET A 29 16.48 4.86 -9.01
N LEU A 30 16.43 3.67 -8.43
CA LEU A 30 17.43 2.64 -8.66
C LEU A 30 17.15 1.88 -9.97
N ASP A 31 18.18 1.60 -10.72
CA ASP A 31 18.11 0.63 -11.80
C ASP A 31 18.07 -0.82 -11.25
N ALA A 32 17.93 -1.81 -12.16
CA ALA A 32 17.80 -3.20 -11.74
C ALA A 32 19.10 -3.74 -11.11
N ASP A 33 20.24 -3.34 -11.63
CA ASP A 33 21.54 -3.84 -11.19
C ASP A 33 21.93 -3.23 -9.83
N GLU A 34 21.68 -1.92 -9.65
CA GLU A 34 21.84 -1.25 -8.36
C GLU A 34 20.93 -1.81 -7.28
N GLU A 35 19.64 -2.05 -7.62
CA GLU A 35 18.67 -2.65 -6.70
C GLU A 35 19.13 -4.03 -6.25
N GLN A 36 19.58 -4.88 -7.17
CA GLN A 36 20.11 -6.20 -6.84
C GLN A 36 21.38 -6.13 -6.00
N ALA A 37 22.32 -5.24 -6.33
CA ALA A 37 23.55 -5.09 -5.57
C ALA A 37 23.28 -4.66 -4.12
N LEU A 38 22.38 -3.68 -3.92
CA LEU A 38 21.96 -3.24 -2.59
C LEU A 38 21.23 -4.35 -1.82
N ALA A 39 20.35 -5.10 -2.50
CA ALA A 39 19.62 -6.20 -1.87
C ALA A 39 20.54 -7.34 -1.43
N ARG A 40 21.57 -7.69 -2.23
CA ARG A 40 22.60 -8.67 -1.85
C ARG A 40 23.41 -8.21 -0.64
N ARG A 41 23.86 -6.95 -0.62
CA ARG A 41 24.59 -6.39 0.53
C ARG A 41 23.73 -6.40 1.79
N LEU A 42 22.46 -6.05 1.69
CA LEU A 42 21.54 -6.12 2.81
C LEU A 42 21.38 -7.55 3.33
N ARG A 43 21.20 -8.54 2.44
CA ARG A 43 21.01 -9.94 2.80
C ARG A 43 22.27 -10.56 3.40
N ASP A 44 23.42 -10.37 2.77
CA ASP A 44 24.65 -11.08 3.07
C ASP A 44 25.45 -10.42 4.20
N GLU A 45 25.42 -9.08 4.27
CA GLU A 45 26.21 -8.27 5.20
C GLU A 45 25.33 -7.59 6.28
N GLY A 46 24.00 -7.59 6.13
CA GLY A 46 23.12 -6.85 7.02
C GLY A 46 23.28 -5.33 6.90
N ASP A 47 23.72 -4.83 5.73
CA ASP A 47 24.02 -3.42 5.50
C ASP A 47 22.76 -2.55 5.58
N LEU A 48 22.62 -1.80 6.69
CA LEU A 48 21.48 -0.93 6.94
C LEU A 48 21.41 0.27 5.99
N GLU A 49 22.55 0.74 5.46
CA GLU A 49 22.55 1.84 4.49
C GLU A 49 22.00 1.37 3.15
N SER A 50 22.28 0.13 2.74
CA SER A 50 21.65 -0.50 1.58
C SER A 50 20.12 -0.63 1.77
N ALA A 51 19.67 -1.04 2.96
CA ALA A 51 18.24 -1.10 3.29
C ALA A 51 17.60 0.29 3.20
N ARG A 52 18.25 1.32 3.73
CA ARG A 52 17.79 2.70 3.67
C ARG A 52 17.63 3.19 2.23
N ARG A 53 18.62 2.98 1.37
CA ARG A 53 18.55 3.37 -0.04
C ARG A 53 17.42 2.64 -0.78
N LEU A 54 17.24 1.35 -0.55
CA LEU A 54 16.13 0.57 -1.10
C LEU A 54 14.76 1.12 -0.67
N VAL A 55 14.59 1.48 0.59
CA VAL A 55 13.34 2.08 1.08
C VAL A 55 13.11 3.45 0.46
N LEU A 56 14.09 4.37 0.55
CA LEU A 56 13.95 5.76 0.09
C LEU A 56 13.59 5.84 -1.41
N SER A 57 14.22 5.03 -2.25
CA SER A 57 13.97 4.99 -3.70
C SER A 57 12.56 4.48 -4.05
N HIS A 58 11.89 3.77 -3.15
CA HIS A 58 10.55 3.20 -3.37
C HIS A 58 9.41 3.92 -2.63
N LEU A 59 9.69 4.94 -1.81
CA LEU A 59 8.65 5.71 -1.11
C LEU A 59 7.65 6.37 -2.07
N ARG A 60 8.11 6.81 -3.23
CA ARG A 60 7.26 7.35 -4.31
C ARG A 60 6.17 6.37 -4.74
N PHE A 61 6.50 5.10 -4.82
CA PHE A 61 5.55 4.05 -5.16
C PHE A 61 4.49 3.86 -4.07
N VAL A 62 4.88 3.97 -2.79
CA VAL A 62 3.94 3.93 -1.65
C VAL A 62 2.94 5.08 -1.74
N VAL A 63 3.41 6.31 -2.01
CA VAL A 63 2.52 7.48 -2.20
C VAL A 63 1.53 7.26 -3.34
N HIS A 64 2.01 6.71 -4.46
CA HIS A 64 1.15 6.40 -5.60
C HIS A 64 0.05 5.38 -5.24
N LEU A 65 0.41 4.30 -4.56
CA LEU A 65 -0.56 3.30 -4.11
C LEU A 65 -1.56 3.88 -3.09
N ALA A 66 -1.10 4.67 -2.13
CA ALA A 66 -1.95 5.27 -1.12
C ALA A 66 -3.04 6.17 -1.74
N ARG A 67 -2.74 6.88 -2.82
CA ARG A 67 -3.73 7.70 -3.55
C ARG A 67 -4.90 6.88 -4.08
N SER A 68 -4.69 5.62 -4.47
CA SER A 68 -5.76 4.75 -4.95
C SER A 68 -6.79 4.39 -3.87
N TYR A 69 -6.44 4.60 -2.60
CA TYR A 69 -7.29 4.35 -1.43
C TYR A 69 -7.87 5.63 -0.79
N SER A 70 -7.73 6.80 -1.41
CA SER A 70 -8.22 8.08 -0.87
C SER A 70 -9.74 8.13 -0.61
N GLY A 71 -10.49 7.27 -1.28
CA GLY A 71 -11.96 7.25 -1.17
C GLY A 71 -12.53 6.55 0.06
N TYR A 72 -11.72 6.03 0.97
CA TYR A 72 -12.19 5.36 2.20
C TYR A 72 -12.35 6.30 3.40
N GLY A 73 -12.15 7.62 3.21
CA GLY A 73 -12.35 8.63 4.26
C GLY A 73 -11.26 8.64 5.33
N LEU A 74 -10.12 7.99 5.10
CA LEU A 74 -8.97 7.99 5.99
C LEU A 74 -7.94 9.03 5.54
N GLN A 75 -7.15 9.51 6.49
CA GLN A 75 -6.10 10.48 6.19
C GLN A 75 -5.03 9.87 5.29
N GLN A 76 -4.68 10.58 4.22
CA GLN A 76 -3.68 10.12 3.25
C GLN A 76 -2.31 9.88 3.90
N ALA A 77 -1.94 10.72 4.87
CA ALA A 77 -0.69 10.60 5.61
C ALA A 77 -0.60 9.26 6.36
N ASP A 78 -1.68 8.83 7.00
CA ASP A 78 -1.74 7.57 7.74
C ASP A 78 -1.64 6.36 6.79
N LEU A 79 -2.33 6.40 5.66
CA LEU A 79 -2.24 5.36 4.62
C LEU A 79 -0.81 5.24 4.08
N ILE A 80 -0.12 6.36 3.86
CA ILE A 80 1.28 6.36 3.42
C ILE A 80 2.17 5.74 4.49
N GLN A 81 1.99 6.09 5.76
CA GLN A 81 2.80 5.52 6.85
C GLN A 81 2.63 4.01 6.97
N GLU A 82 1.40 3.50 6.90
CA GLU A 82 1.15 2.06 6.89
C GLU A 82 1.75 1.39 5.65
N GLY A 83 1.66 2.03 4.49
CA GLY A 83 2.33 1.57 3.29
C GLY A 83 3.85 1.53 3.43
N ASN A 84 4.45 2.52 4.09
CA ASN A 84 5.89 2.54 4.39
C ASN A 84 6.29 1.37 5.30
N VAL A 85 5.46 1.02 6.29
CA VAL A 85 5.67 -0.18 7.12
C VAL A 85 5.67 -1.44 6.25
N GLY A 86 4.72 -1.55 5.32
CA GLY A 86 4.67 -2.65 4.34
C GLY A 86 5.92 -2.72 3.47
N LEU A 87 6.39 -1.59 2.96
CA LEU A 87 7.63 -1.51 2.18
C LEU A 87 8.85 -1.98 2.99
N MET A 88 8.99 -1.52 4.23
CA MET A 88 10.10 -1.96 5.12
C MET A 88 10.06 -3.47 5.38
N LYS A 89 8.88 -4.03 5.59
CA LYS A 89 8.71 -5.49 5.72
C LYS A 89 9.12 -6.24 4.45
N ALA A 90 8.78 -5.68 3.29
CA ALA A 90 9.17 -6.25 1.99
C ALA A 90 10.68 -6.20 1.79
N VAL A 91 11.32 -5.05 2.00
CA VAL A 91 12.78 -4.90 1.86
C VAL A 91 13.53 -5.89 2.74
N LYS A 92 13.08 -6.09 3.98
CA LYS A 92 13.70 -7.05 4.92
C LYS A 92 13.60 -8.51 4.45
N ARG A 93 12.60 -8.85 3.62
CA ARG A 93 12.31 -10.23 3.17
C ARG A 93 12.61 -10.46 1.69
N PHE A 94 13.04 -9.42 1.01
CA PHE A 94 13.33 -9.51 -0.41
C PHE A 94 14.58 -10.34 -0.68
N ASP A 95 14.44 -11.32 -1.56
CA ASP A 95 15.55 -12.10 -2.05
C ASP A 95 15.84 -11.72 -3.52
N PRO A 96 16.98 -11.09 -3.80
CA PRO A 96 17.34 -10.67 -5.16
C PRO A 96 17.54 -11.83 -6.14
N GLU A 97 17.76 -13.06 -5.65
CA GLU A 97 18.00 -14.23 -6.51
C GLU A 97 16.73 -14.73 -7.22
N TYR A 98 15.53 -14.29 -6.79
CA TYR A 98 14.31 -14.64 -7.51
C TYR A 98 14.14 -13.93 -8.87
N GLY A 99 15.02 -13.01 -9.23
CA GLY A 99 15.02 -12.35 -10.56
C GLY A 99 13.84 -11.40 -10.79
N VAL A 100 13.14 -10.99 -9.73
CA VAL A 100 12.04 -10.03 -9.78
C VAL A 100 12.46 -8.67 -9.21
N ARG A 101 11.82 -7.59 -9.67
CA ARG A 101 12.05 -6.26 -9.10
C ARG A 101 11.43 -6.15 -7.72
N LEU A 102 12.10 -5.38 -6.82
CA LEU A 102 11.61 -5.13 -5.48
C LEU A 102 10.19 -4.56 -5.50
N VAL A 103 9.86 -3.65 -6.43
CA VAL A 103 8.51 -3.06 -6.53
C VAL A 103 7.43 -4.13 -6.75
N SER A 104 7.70 -5.15 -7.58
CA SER A 104 6.76 -6.23 -7.86
C SER A 104 6.52 -7.13 -6.64
N PHE A 105 7.53 -7.33 -5.83
CA PHE A 105 7.43 -8.06 -4.56
C PHE A 105 6.75 -7.20 -3.47
N ALA A 106 7.18 -5.95 -3.33
CA ALA A 106 6.74 -5.04 -2.27
C ALA A 106 5.27 -4.64 -2.38
N VAL A 107 4.70 -4.58 -3.60
CA VAL A 107 3.30 -4.17 -3.81
C VAL A 107 2.32 -4.96 -2.94
N HIS A 108 2.55 -6.25 -2.77
CA HIS A 108 1.68 -7.12 -1.97
C HIS A 108 1.77 -6.81 -0.47
N TRP A 109 2.97 -6.52 0.02
CA TRP A 109 3.21 -6.13 1.41
C TRP A 109 2.63 -4.75 1.73
N ILE A 110 2.83 -3.79 0.84
CA ILE A 110 2.31 -2.42 0.97
C ILE A 110 0.78 -2.44 1.00
N LYS A 111 0.16 -3.13 0.03
CA LYS A 111 -1.30 -3.27 -0.02
C LYS A 111 -1.86 -3.99 1.20
N ALA A 112 -1.19 -5.03 1.70
CA ALA A 112 -1.64 -5.76 2.87
C ALA A 112 -1.73 -4.86 4.12
N GLU A 113 -0.72 -4.03 4.37
CA GLU A 113 -0.73 -3.10 5.51
C GLU A 113 -1.80 -2.01 5.34
N MET A 114 -1.91 -1.43 4.14
CA MET A 114 -2.96 -0.43 3.86
C MET A 114 -4.36 -1.02 4.00
N HIS A 115 -4.61 -2.22 3.50
CA HIS A 115 -5.90 -2.90 3.63
C HIS A 115 -6.24 -3.20 5.09
N GLU A 116 -5.28 -3.69 5.86
CA GLU A 116 -5.51 -3.97 7.29
C GLU A 116 -5.81 -2.68 8.05
N PHE A 117 -5.11 -1.59 7.76
CA PHE A 117 -5.37 -0.28 8.35
C PHE A 117 -6.76 0.23 7.99
N ILE A 118 -7.17 0.16 6.72
CA ILE A 118 -8.49 0.57 6.25
C ILE A 118 -9.57 -0.24 6.99
N LEU A 119 -9.48 -1.57 6.99
CA LEU A 119 -10.48 -2.43 7.64
C LEU A 119 -10.60 -2.19 9.15
N ARG A 120 -9.50 -1.80 9.79
CA ARG A 120 -9.46 -1.52 11.23
C ARG A 120 -10.08 -0.16 11.58
N ASN A 121 -9.94 0.84 10.70
CA ASN A 121 -10.26 2.24 11.00
C ASN A 121 -11.46 2.80 10.22
N TRP A 122 -11.96 2.10 9.19
CA TRP A 122 -13.02 2.61 8.34
C TRP A 122 -14.35 2.82 9.07
N ARG A 123 -14.66 1.94 10.06
CA ARG A 123 -15.85 2.07 10.92
C ARG A 123 -15.55 1.56 12.34
N ILE A 124 -16.33 2.03 13.31
CA ILE A 124 -16.24 1.62 14.71
C ILE A 124 -16.51 0.11 14.87
N VAL A 125 -17.39 -0.45 14.02
CA VAL A 125 -17.72 -1.88 14.00
C VAL A 125 -16.93 -2.59 12.91
N LYS A 126 -16.31 -3.71 13.24
CA LYS A 126 -15.62 -4.57 12.27
C LYS A 126 -16.60 -5.13 11.23
N VAL A 127 -16.50 -4.66 9.99
CA VAL A 127 -17.43 -5.01 8.91
C VAL A 127 -16.99 -6.25 8.14
N ALA A 128 -15.69 -6.51 8.05
CA ALA A 128 -15.13 -7.58 7.23
C ALA A 128 -14.17 -8.47 8.03
N THR A 129 -14.68 -9.58 8.56
CA THR A 129 -13.89 -10.53 9.36
C THR A 129 -13.40 -11.72 8.55
N THR A 130 -14.17 -12.16 7.56
CA THR A 130 -13.79 -13.29 6.69
C THR A 130 -13.02 -12.82 5.45
N LYS A 131 -12.28 -13.75 4.81
CA LYS A 131 -11.57 -13.49 3.56
C LYS A 131 -12.51 -13.03 2.43
N ALA A 132 -13.70 -13.64 2.34
CA ALA A 132 -14.71 -13.31 1.35
C ALA A 132 -15.26 -11.90 1.56
N GLN A 133 -15.59 -11.53 2.79
CA GLN A 133 -16.04 -10.18 3.14
C GLN A 133 -14.98 -9.11 2.87
N ARG A 134 -13.69 -9.39 3.13
CA ARG A 134 -12.58 -8.48 2.78
C ARG A 134 -12.48 -8.26 1.27
N LYS A 135 -12.59 -9.35 0.50
CA LYS A 135 -12.60 -9.28 -0.97
C LYS A 135 -13.80 -8.45 -1.45
N LEU A 136 -14.99 -8.70 -0.92
CA LEU A 136 -16.19 -7.93 -1.21
C LEU A 136 -16.00 -6.44 -0.92
N PHE A 137 -15.52 -6.08 0.25
CA PHE A 137 -15.30 -4.70 0.69
C PHE A 137 -14.44 -3.89 -0.30
N PHE A 138 -13.32 -4.45 -0.76
CA PHE A 138 -12.43 -3.72 -1.67
C PHE A 138 -12.91 -3.71 -3.13
N ASN A 139 -13.68 -4.72 -3.56
CA ASN A 139 -14.14 -4.82 -4.94
C ASN A 139 -15.50 -4.18 -5.17
N LEU A 140 -16.37 -4.10 -4.16
CA LEU A 140 -17.73 -3.60 -4.28
C LEU A 140 -17.78 -2.20 -4.92
N ARG A 141 -16.90 -1.32 -4.49
CA ARG A 141 -16.81 0.05 -5.01
C ARG A 141 -16.45 0.10 -6.50
N GLY A 142 -15.56 -0.77 -6.96
CA GLY A 142 -15.14 -0.84 -8.37
C GLY A 142 -16.21 -1.46 -9.27
N GLN A 143 -17.04 -2.33 -8.73
CA GLN A 143 -18.11 -3.02 -9.46
C GLN A 143 -19.43 -2.25 -9.50
N LYS A 144 -19.63 -1.31 -8.56
CA LYS A 144 -20.81 -0.47 -8.51
C LYS A 144 -20.83 0.53 -9.67
N LYS A 145 -21.80 0.39 -10.57
CA LYS A 145 -21.93 1.20 -11.81
C LYS A 145 -22.61 2.54 -11.59
N ARG A 146 -23.38 2.70 -10.50
CA ARG A 146 -24.20 3.88 -10.22
C ARG A 146 -23.97 4.37 -8.79
N LEU A 147 -24.28 5.64 -8.53
CA LEU A 147 -24.22 6.25 -7.20
C LEU A 147 -25.40 5.88 -6.30
N GLY A 148 -26.46 5.27 -6.85
CA GLY A 148 -27.66 4.84 -6.11
C GLY A 148 -27.51 3.42 -5.52
N TRP A 149 -28.58 2.93 -4.90
CA TRP A 149 -28.68 1.56 -4.42
C TRP A 149 -28.59 0.57 -5.58
N MET A 150 -27.94 -0.56 -5.36
CA MET A 150 -27.85 -1.62 -6.35
C MET A 150 -29.18 -2.31 -6.54
N SER A 151 -29.45 -2.73 -7.79
CA SER A 151 -30.61 -3.58 -8.08
C SER A 151 -30.39 -5.00 -7.55
N ALA A 152 -31.48 -5.75 -7.33
CA ALA A 152 -31.39 -7.15 -6.92
C ALA A 152 -30.61 -8.03 -7.91
N GLU A 153 -30.58 -7.65 -9.18
CA GLU A 153 -29.84 -8.35 -10.24
C GLU A 153 -28.33 -8.06 -10.12
N GLU A 154 -27.96 -6.79 -9.94
CA GLU A 154 -26.57 -6.37 -9.73
C GLU A 154 -25.99 -7.00 -8.44
N THR A 155 -26.77 -7.02 -7.35
CA THR A 155 -26.41 -7.65 -6.08
C THR A 155 -26.12 -9.14 -6.27
N ARG A 156 -26.98 -9.86 -6.99
CA ARG A 156 -26.78 -11.30 -7.27
C ARG A 156 -25.57 -11.55 -8.17
N ALA A 157 -25.36 -10.73 -9.19
CA ALA A 157 -24.22 -10.85 -10.08
C ALA A 157 -22.88 -10.65 -9.32
N ILE A 158 -22.80 -9.63 -8.47
CA ILE A 158 -21.63 -9.36 -7.62
C ILE A 158 -21.41 -10.48 -6.61
N ALA A 159 -22.47 -10.99 -5.99
CA ALA A 159 -22.41 -12.10 -5.04
C ALA A 159 -21.82 -13.35 -5.69
N ALA A 160 -22.28 -13.68 -6.89
CA ALA A 160 -21.77 -14.83 -7.65
C ALA A 160 -20.29 -14.66 -8.05
N ASP A 161 -19.89 -13.48 -8.53
CA ASP A 161 -18.52 -13.18 -8.95
C ASP A 161 -17.52 -13.24 -7.77
N LEU A 162 -17.92 -12.78 -6.60
CA LEU A 162 -17.09 -12.73 -5.42
C LEU A 162 -17.19 -13.95 -4.49
N GLY A 163 -18.17 -14.84 -4.75
CA GLY A 163 -18.39 -16.05 -3.96
C GLY A 163 -18.88 -15.73 -2.54
N VAL A 164 -19.82 -14.79 -2.42
CA VAL A 164 -20.46 -14.39 -1.15
C VAL A 164 -21.98 -14.48 -1.29
N GLU A 165 -22.70 -14.48 -0.17
CA GLU A 165 -24.17 -14.44 -0.19
C GLU A 165 -24.68 -13.06 -0.60
N PRO A 166 -25.78 -12.95 -1.37
CA PRO A 166 -26.37 -11.67 -1.79
C PRO A 166 -26.69 -10.74 -0.61
N GLU A 167 -27.08 -11.29 0.51
CA GLU A 167 -27.34 -10.55 1.75
C GLU A 167 -26.10 -9.85 2.31
N GLU A 168 -24.92 -10.45 2.15
CA GLU A 168 -23.65 -9.83 2.55
C GLU A 168 -23.33 -8.63 1.67
N VAL A 169 -23.63 -8.70 0.36
CA VAL A 169 -23.46 -7.58 -0.57
C VAL A 169 -24.36 -6.41 -0.16
N THR A 170 -25.64 -6.67 0.09
CA THR A 170 -26.61 -5.64 0.55
C THR A 170 -26.23 -5.04 1.89
N ARG A 171 -25.71 -5.84 2.83
CA ARG A 171 -25.26 -5.36 4.14
C ARG A 171 -24.03 -4.47 4.05
N MET A 172 -23.19 -4.66 3.06
CA MET A 172 -21.93 -3.93 2.87
C MET A 172 -22.06 -2.70 1.96
N GLU A 173 -23.17 -2.58 1.24
CA GLU A 173 -23.52 -1.43 0.41
C GLU A 173 -23.82 -0.16 1.27
#